data_048a3f94c53a7f610e41e7531859bdab
#
_entry.id   048a3f94c53a7f610e41e7531859bdab
#
_cell.length_a   1.000
_cell.length_b   1.000
_cell.length_c   1.000
_cell.angle_alpha   90.00
_cell.angle_beta   90.00
_cell.angle_gamma   90.00
#
_symmetry.space_group_name_H-M   'P 1'
#
loop_
_entity.id
_entity.type
_entity.pdbx_description
1 polymer ?
#
loop_
_entity_poly.entity_id
_entity_poly.type
_entity_poly.pdbx_seq_one_letter_code
_entity_poly.pdbx_strand_id
1 'polypeptide(L)'
;MSTPQLLMIEDDARLAQMVGEYLTQSGFLFTHAGDGASGLEQLQQHAPDLVILDLMLPDTDGLEICRRIRSLPPPASKVSVLMLTAKGDPMDRIIGLEIGADDYLPKPFEPRELLARIRAVLRRRSENSADTEASTVMRFGTLEIDRNARTVSMGGALADLTSYQFDLLVAMAERAGRVLTRDQIMEAVRGRELEAFDRSIDVHMGRIRAAIEVDAKNPKRILTVRGVGYVFAKQQD
;
A
#
# COMPACT_ATOMS: atom_id res chain seq x y z
N MET A 1 18.20 11.16 -8.72
CA MET A 1 16.96 10.69 -8.08
C MET A 1 16.32 11.91 -7.41
N SER A 2 15.05 12.17 -7.61
CA SER A 2 14.34 13.26 -6.93
C SER A 2 14.14 12.91 -5.46
N THR A 3 14.22 13.91 -4.57
CA THR A 3 13.93 13.74 -3.15
C THR A 3 12.44 13.41 -2.98
N PRO A 4 12.07 12.29 -2.32
CA PRO A 4 10.66 11.91 -2.17
C PRO A 4 9.87 12.94 -1.35
N GLN A 5 8.64 13.21 -1.78
CA GLN A 5 7.76 14.19 -1.18
C GLN A 5 6.68 13.48 -0.33
N LEU A 6 6.54 13.91 0.91
CA LEU A 6 5.56 13.41 1.86
C LEU A 6 4.54 14.48 2.19
N LEU A 7 3.27 14.11 2.22
CA LEU A 7 2.17 14.94 2.73
C LEU A 7 1.65 14.30 4.01
N MET A 8 1.59 15.07 5.10
CA MET A 8 0.94 14.65 6.34
C MET A 8 -0.37 15.42 6.53
N ILE A 9 -1.47 14.69 6.74
CA ILE A 9 -2.79 15.24 7.04
C ILE A 9 -3.08 14.88 8.50
N GLU A 10 -2.97 15.86 9.39
CA GLU A 10 -2.98 15.69 10.84
C GLU A 10 -3.37 17.01 11.49
N ASP A 11 -4.31 17.03 12.41
CA ASP A 11 -4.76 18.26 13.09
C ASP A 11 -3.88 18.67 14.29
N ASP A 12 -3.15 17.72 14.89
CA ASP A 12 -2.17 18.04 15.93
C ASP A 12 -0.92 18.69 15.32
N ALA A 13 -0.88 20.00 15.31
CA ALA A 13 0.24 20.80 14.79
C ALA A 13 1.59 20.49 15.47
N ARG A 14 1.58 20.08 16.76
CA ARG A 14 2.82 19.73 17.48
C ARG A 14 3.37 18.40 16.99
N LEU A 15 2.49 17.41 16.83
CA LEU A 15 2.86 16.13 16.26
C LEU A 15 3.37 16.31 14.83
N ALA A 16 2.66 17.08 14.00
CA ALA A 16 3.03 17.36 12.63
C ALA A 16 4.39 18.06 12.53
N GLN A 17 4.67 19.04 13.40
CA GLN A 17 5.96 19.71 13.45
C GLN A 17 7.09 18.74 13.82
N MET A 18 6.93 17.97 14.91
CA MET A 18 7.94 16.99 15.37
C MET A 18 8.25 15.96 14.28
N VAL A 19 7.21 15.42 13.66
CA VAL A 19 7.34 14.44 12.57
C VAL A 19 8.01 15.09 11.35
N GLY A 20 7.59 16.29 10.98
CA GLY A 20 8.14 17.04 9.85
C GLY A 20 9.64 17.34 9.99
N GLU A 21 10.07 17.80 11.17
CA GLU A 21 11.48 18.04 11.46
C GLU A 21 12.31 16.73 11.33
N TYR A 22 11.81 15.64 11.89
CA TYR A 22 12.48 14.35 11.85
C TYR A 22 12.56 13.76 10.43
N LEU A 23 11.49 13.86 9.64
CA LEU A 23 11.46 13.36 8.28
C LEU A 23 12.30 14.22 7.33
N THR A 24 12.30 15.54 7.52
CA THR A 24 13.18 16.46 6.75
C THR A 24 14.66 16.17 7.02
N GLN A 25 15.06 15.97 8.27
CA GLN A 25 16.42 15.55 8.63
C GLN A 25 16.78 14.17 8.06
N SER A 26 15.75 13.32 7.80
CA SER A 26 15.91 12.00 7.20
C SER A 26 15.95 12.01 5.67
N GLY A 27 15.93 13.21 5.04
CA GLY A 27 16.12 13.39 3.61
C GLY A 27 14.82 13.41 2.78
N PHE A 28 13.67 13.77 3.38
CA PHE A 28 12.40 13.90 2.67
C PHE A 28 11.98 15.36 2.51
N LEU A 29 11.24 15.66 1.46
CA LEU A 29 10.43 16.88 1.39
C LEU A 29 9.13 16.61 2.15
N PHE A 30 8.75 17.52 3.03
CA PHE A 30 7.60 17.35 3.91
C PHE A 30 6.64 18.53 3.80
N THR A 31 5.37 18.25 3.61
CA THR A 31 4.27 19.21 3.67
C THR A 31 3.22 18.75 4.67
N HIS A 32 2.48 19.68 5.25
CA HIS A 32 1.49 19.42 6.27
C HIS A 32 0.17 20.12 5.94
N ALA A 33 -0.94 19.43 6.19
CA ALA A 33 -2.30 19.94 6.14
C ALA A 33 -2.99 19.64 7.48
N GLY A 34 -3.66 20.61 8.06
CA GLY A 34 -4.30 20.48 9.38
C GLY A 34 -5.72 19.90 9.33
N ASP A 35 -6.26 19.62 8.13
CA ASP A 35 -7.59 19.10 7.91
C ASP A 35 -7.69 18.32 6.59
N GLY A 36 -8.76 17.57 6.42
CA GLY A 36 -8.93 16.72 5.24
C GLY A 36 -9.14 17.49 3.95
N ALA A 37 -9.81 18.62 3.99
CA ALA A 37 -10.08 19.44 2.79
C ALA A 37 -8.79 20.03 2.23
N SER A 38 -7.97 20.68 3.06
CA SER A 38 -6.65 21.20 2.68
C SER A 38 -5.69 20.10 2.26
N GLY A 39 -5.79 18.91 2.89
CA GLY A 39 -5.01 17.73 2.53
C GLY A 39 -5.30 17.24 1.12
N LEU A 40 -6.56 17.15 0.73
CA LEU A 40 -6.94 16.76 -0.64
C LEU A 40 -6.51 17.79 -1.68
N GLU A 41 -6.58 19.07 -1.36
CA GLU A 41 -6.10 20.15 -2.24
C GLU A 41 -4.59 20.04 -2.47
N GLN A 42 -3.80 19.92 -1.39
CA GLN A 42 -2.35 19.76 -1.46
C GLN A 42 -1.93 18.50 -2.21
N LEU A 43 -2.66 17.38 -2.03
CA LEU A 43 -2.44 16.15 -2.78
C LEU A 43 -2.49 16.38 -4.28
N GLN A 44 -3.49 17.12 -4.76
CA GLN A 44 -3.68 17.40 -6.18
C GLN A 44 -2.64 18.39 -6.73
N GLN A 45 -2.24 19.37 -5.93
CA GLN A 45 -1.27 20.40 -6.32
C GLN A 45 0.16 19.89 -6.38
N HIS A 46 0.55 19.03 -5.44
CA HIS A 46 1.96 18.67 -5.22
C HIS A 46 2.29 17.23 -5.61
N ALA A 47 1.30 16.38 -5.89
CA ALA A 47 1.47 14.98 -6.26
C ALA A 47 2.51 14.23 -5.37
N PRO A 48 2.31 14.15 -4.05
CA PRO A 48 3.28 13.54 -3.14
C PRO A 48 3.49 12.05 -3.44
N ASP A 49 4.63 11.52 -3.02
CA ASP A 49 4.95 10.10 -3.16
C ASP A 49 4.23 9.23 -2.11
N LEU A 50 3.94 9.83 -0.95
CA LEU A 50 3.22 9.15 0.14
C LEU A 50 2.42 10.17 0.97
N VAL A 51 1.22 9.76 1.39
CA VAL A 51 0.36 10.48 2.33
C VAL A 51 0.39 9.77 3.68
N ILE A 52 0.69 10.52 4.74
CA ILE A 52 0.50 10.10 6.14
C ILE A 52 -0.83 10.71 6.57
N LEU A 53 -1.80 9.88 6.93
CA LEU A 53 -3.19 10.30 7.12
C LEU A 53 -3.69 9.93 8.52
N ASP A 54 -4.05 10.92 9.33
CA ASP A 54 -4.77 10.66 10.56
C ASP A 54 -6.22 10.25 10.30
N LEU A 55 -6.73 9.36 11.11
CA LEU A 55 -8.14 8.96 11.08
C LEU A 55 -9.06 10.02 11.71
N MET A 56 -8.58 10.72 12.74
CA MET A 56 -9.38 11.66 13.50
C MET A 56 -9.07 13.10 13.09
N LEU A 57 -9.68 13.57 12.01
CA LEU A 57 -9.55 14.94 11.53
C LEU A 57 -10.76 15.79 11.98
N PRO A 58 -10.61 17.11 12.12
CA PRO A 58 -11.66 17.98 12.67
C PRO A 58 -12.84 18.17 11.72
N ASP A 59 -12.63 18.03 10.42
CA ASP A 59 -13.62 18.29 9.38
C ASP A 59 -14.25 17.00 8.81
N THR A 60 -13.55 15.87 8.89
CA THR A 60 -14.01 14.60 8.32
C THR A 60 -13.23 13.40 8.86
N ASP A 61 -13.78 12.21 8.71
CA ASP A 61 -13.10 10.95 9.01
C ASP A 61 -11.99 10.68 7.98
N GLY A 62 -10.78 10.33 8.44
CA GLY A 62 -9.65 9.98 7.57
C GLY A 62 -9.94 8.77 6.66
N LEU A 63 -10.84 7.86 7.06
CA LEU A 63 -11.30 6.79 6.17
C LEU A 63 -12.02 7.36 4.95
N GLU A 64 -12.82 8.41 5.13
CA GLU A 64 -13.50 9.08 4.02
C GLU A 64 -12.50 9.82 3.13
N ILE A 65 -11.47 10.45 3.69
CA ILE A 65 -10.39 11.05 2.91
C ILE A 65 -9.67 9.98 2.06
N CYS A 66 -9.38 8.82 2.63
CA CYS A 66 -8.77 7.72 1.88
C CYS A 66 -9.66 7.26 0.73
N ARG A 67 -10.99 7.12 0.93
CA ARG A 67 -11.93 6.80 -0.16
C ARG A 67 -11.90 7.84 -1.27
N ARG A 68 -11.90 9.14 -0.91
CA ARG A 68 -11.82 10.24 -1.87
C ARG A 68 -10.51 10.19 -2.66
N ILE A 69 -9.38 9.97 -1.99
CA ILE A 69 -8.07 9.78 -2.66
C ILE A 69 -8.17 8.64 -3.69
N ARG A 70 -8.72 7.48 -3.31
CA ARG A 70 -8.85 6.32 -4.19
C ARG A 70 -9.83 6.53 -5.36
N SER A 71 -10.75 7.48 -5.23
CA SER A 71 -11.71 7.86 -6.28
C SER A 71 -11.18 8.91 -7.25
N LEU A 72 -10.00 9.49 -6.99
CA LEU A 72 -9.36 10.45 -7.89
C LEU A 72 -8.84 9.75 -9.16
N PRO A 73 -8.69 10.50 -10.27
CA PRO A 73 -8.00 9.94 -11.43
C PRO A 73 -6.52 9.63 -11.12
N PRO A 74 -5.93 8.62 -11.81
CA PRO A 74 -4.49 8.39 -11.73
C PRO A 74 -3.70 9.64 -12.20
N PRO A 75 -2.52 9.93 -11.62
CA PRO A 75 -1.78 9.12 -10.65
C PRO A 75 -2.20 9.30 -9.18
N ALA A 76 -3.03 10.29 -8.85
CA ALA A 76 -3.39 10.63 -7.47
C ALA A 76 -4.04 9.45 -6.71
N SER A 77 -4.93 8.68 -7.36
CA SER A 77 -5.54 7.50 -6.75
C SER A 77 -4.55 6.39 -6.37
N LYS A 78 -3.34 6.41 -6.93
CA LYS A 78 -2.29 5.40 -6.72
C LYS A 78 -1.22 5.86 -5.72
N VAL A 79 -1.38 7.04 -5.11
CA VAL A 79 -0.47 7.50 -4.05
C VAL A 79 -0.50 6.51 -2.88
N SER A 80 0.65 6.25 -2.29
CA SER A 80 0.72 5.40 -1.09
C SER A 80 0.12 6.12 0.10
N VAL A 81 -0.72 5.43 0.89
CA VAL A 81 -1.37 5.97 2.09
C VAL A 81 -0.98 5.16 3.31
N LEU A 82 -0.31 5.80 4.26
CA LEU A 82 -0.02 5.28 5.60
C LEU A 82 -1.00 5.91 6.59
N MET A 83 -1.87 5.12 7.19
CA MET A 83 -2.82 5.62 8.18
C MET A 83 -2.23 5.69 9.58
N LEU A 84 -2.50 6.78 10.29
CA LEU A 84 -2.29 6.90 11.73
C LEU A 84 -3.60 6.61 12.44
N THR A 85 -3.58 5.68 13.42
CA THR A 85 -4.80 5.24 14.12
C THR A 85 -4.67 5.41 15.62
N ALA A 86 -5.77 5.68 16.33
CA ALA A 86 -5.77 5.59 17.77
C ALA A 86 -5.56 4.14 18.21
N LYS A 87 -4.83 3.94 19.30
CA LYS A 87 -4.52 2.61 19.83
C LYS A 87 -5.82 1.91 20.30
N GLY A 88 -6.19 0.81 19.66
CA GLY A 88 -7.11 -0.15 20.27
C GLY A 88 -8.29 -0.67 19.45
N ASP A 89 -8.64 -0.15 18.28
CA ASP A 89 -9.71 -0.76 17.50
C ASP A 89 -9.17 -1.58 16.30
N PRO A 90 -9.21 -2.93 16.40
CA PRO A 90 -8.87 -3.80 15.28
C PRO A 90 -9.78 -3.59 14.05
N MET A 91 -10.99 -3.03 14.26
CA MET A 91 -11.96 -2.81 13.18
C MET A 91 -11.56 -1.61 12.33
N ASP A 92 -11.14 -0.49 12.91
CA ASP A 92 -10.67 0.69 12.15
C ASP A 92 -9.50 0.34 11.24
N ARG A 93 -8.63 -0.52 11.73
CA ARG A 93 -7.48 -1.06 11.00
C ARG A 93 -7.90 -1.92 9.79
N ILE A 94 -8.86 -2.82 9.98
CA ILE A 94 -9.40 -3.68 8.93
C ILE A 94 -10.11 -2.80 7.89
N ILE A 95 -10.95 -1.88 8.34
CA ILE A 95 -11.71 -0.97 7.48
C ILE A 95 -10.76 -0.07 6.67
N GLY A 96 -9.72 0.49 7.27
CA GLY A 96 -8.73 1.32 6.58
C GLY A 96 -8.02 0.58 5.44
N LEU A 97 -7.63 -0.67 5.68
CA LEU A 97 -7.03 -1.52 4.67
C LEU A 97 -8.04 -1.95 3.60
N GLU A 98 -9.29 -2.22 3.98
CA GLU A 98 -10.38 -2.49 3.04
C GLU A 98 -10.68 -1.30 2.13
N ILE A 99 -10.51 -0.08 2.59
CA ILE A 99 -10.70 1.15 1.81
C ILE A 99 -9.53 1.38 0.85
N GLY A 100 -8.36 0.79 1.12
CA GLY A 100 -7.19 0.87 0.24
C GLY A 100 -6.00 1.61 0.82
N ALA A 101 -5.88 1.73 2.15
CA ALA A 101 -4.62 2.10 2.77
C ALA A 101 -3.54 1.05 2.48
N ASP A 102 -2.30 1.49 2.39
CA ASP A 102 -1.16 0.62 2.09
C ASP A 102 -0.49 0.10 3.37
N ASP A 103 -0.54 0.87 4.45
CA ASP A 103 -0.07 0.49 5.78
C ASP A 103 -0.79 1.34 6.85
N TYR A 104 -0.61 0.98 8.11
CA TYR A 104 -1.13 1.74 9.26
C TYR A 104 -0.12 1.73 10.40
N LEU A 105 -0.20 2.76 11.26
CA LEU A 105 0.64 2.92 12.42
C LEU A 105 -0.20 3.40 13.61
N PRO A 106 -0.30 2.63 14.71
CA PRO A 106 -1.06 3.07 15.87
C PRO A 106 -0.36 4.20 16.64
N LYS A 107 -1.12 5.19 17.08
CA LYS A 107 -0.67 6.23 18.02
C LYS A 107 -0.78 5.68 19.46
N PRO A 108 0.19 5.97 20.37
CA PRO A 108 1.44 6.68 20.12
C PRO A 108 2.47 5.81 19.40
N PHE A 109 3.29 6.41 18.55
CA PHE A 109 4.33 5.72 17.78
C PHE A 109 5.70 6.39 17.99
N GLU A 110 6.74 5.63 17.75
CA GLU A 110 8.10 6.17 17.70
C GLU A 110 8.42 6.74 16.30
N PRO A 111 9.05 7.93 16.19
CA PRO A 111 9.41 8.49 14.89
C PRO A 111 10.26 7.56 14.01
N ARG A 112 11.07 6.70 14.63
CA ARG A 112 11.86 5.69 13.92
C ARG A 112 11.00 4.62 13.27
N GLU A 113 9.90 4.21 13.92
CA GLU A 113 8.96 3.24 13.34
C GLU A 113 8.24 3.84 12.13
N LEU A 114 7.76 5.09 12.27
CA LEU A 114 7.15 5.81 11.14
C LEU A 114 8.12 5.90 9.95
N LEU A 115 9.37 6.29 10.20
CA LEU A 115 10.40 6.37 9.15
C LEU A 115 10.66 5.02 8.47
N ALA A 116 10.75 3.93 9.25
CA ALA A 116 10.95 2.59 8.71
C ALA A 116 9.81 2.17 7.80
N ARG A 117 8.55 2.45 8.18
CA ARG A 117 7.35 2.19 7.37
C ARG A 117 7.32 3.03 6.09
N ILE A 118 7.60 4.33 6.19
CA ILE A 118 7.69 5.22 5.03
C ILE A 118 8.74 4.69 4.03
N ARG A 119 9.94 4.38 4.51
CA ARG A 119 11.01 3.83 3.66
C ARG A 119 10.61 2.49 3.02
N ALA A 120 9.96 1.61 3.77
CA ALA A 120 9.47 0.34 3.25
C ALA A 120 8.44 0.55 2.13
N VAL A 121 7.53 1.50 2.28
CA VAL A 121 6.53 1.84 1.27
C VAL A 121 7.17 2.48 0.03
N LEU A 122 8.10 3.43 0.19
CA LEU A 122 8.72 4.15 -0.93
C LEU A 122 9.77 3.34 -1.69
N ARG A 123 10.55 2.46 -1.02
CA ARG A 123 11.55 1.59 -1.65
C ARG A 123 10.93 0.73 -2.75
N ARG A 124 9.71 0.27 -2.57
CA ARG A 124 8.95 -0.50 -3.55
C ARG A 124 8.77 0.23 -4.87
N ARG A 125 8.71 1.57 -4.83
CA ARG A 125 8.60 2.41 -6.02
C ARG A 125 9.91 2.52 -6.80
N SER A 126 11.06 2.46 -6.11
CA SER A 126 12.39 2.70 -6.69
C SER A 126 13.12 1.43 -7.14
N GLU A 127 12.95 0.29 -6.47
CA GLU A 127 13.63 -0.97 -6.82
C GLU A 127 13.14 -1.56 -8.15
N ASN A 128 11.94 -1.21 -8.57
CA ASN A 128 11.37 -1.64 -9.86
C ASN A 128 11.87 -0.82 -11.08
N SER A 129 12.71 0.19 -10.87
CA SER A 129 13.27 1.02 -11.96
C SER A 129 14.69 0.63 -12.38
N ALA A 130 15.33 -0.34 -11.73
CA ALA A 130 16.77 -0.58 -11.86
C ALA A 130 17.18 -1.95 -12.42
N ASP A 131 16.27 -2.90 -12.63
CA ASP A 131 16.66 -4.22 -13.14
C ASP A 131 16.43 -4.39 -14.64
N THR A 132 17.55 -4.59 -15.27
CA THR A 132 17.89 -4.80 -16.67
C THR A 132 17.18 -6.03 -17.30
N GLU A 133 16.65 -5.86 -18.54
CA GLU A 133 16.53 -6.83 -19.66
C GLU A 133 15.93 -8.25 -19.46
N ALA A 134 15.35 -8.62 -18.33
CA ALA A 134 14.47 -9.78 -18.27
C ALA A 134 13.04 -9.32 -18.56
N SER A 135 12.26 -10.07 -19.33
CA SER A 135 10.87 -9.77 -19.69
C SER A 135 10.11 -9.16 -18.52
N THR A 136 9.86 -7.85 -18.58
CA THR A 136 9.24 -7.08 -17.50
C THR A 136 7.79 -7.44 -17.28
N VAL A 137 7.20 -8.19 -18.22
CA VAL A 137 5.81 -8.65 -18.19
C VAL A 137 5.76 -10.12 -17.85
N MET A 138 5.18 -10.43 -16.69
CA MET A 138 4.84 -11.81 -16.30
C MET A 138 3.44 -12.14 -16.82
N ARG A 139 3.30 -13.31 -17.47
CA ARG A 139 2.05 -13.78 -18.04
C ARG A 139 1.62 -15.10 -17.42
N PHE A 140 0.36 -15.15 -16.99
CA PHE A 140 -0.30 -16.32 -16.42
C PHE A 140 -1.70 -16.46 -17.03
N GLY A 141 -1.80 -17.18 -18.14
CA GLY A 141 -3.03 -17.21 -18.94
C GLY A 141 -3.43 -15.80 -19.39
N THR A 142 -4.62 -15.38 -19.02
CA THR A 142 -5.15 -14.04 -19.34
C THR A 142 -4.67 -12.92 -18.40
N LEU A 143 -3.95 -13.25 -17.31
CA LEU A 143 -3.37 -12.28 -16.40
C LEU A 143 -1.99 -11.84 -16.91
N GLU A 144 -1.81 -10.54 -17.06
CA GLU A 144 -0.52 -9.91 -17.37
C GLU A 144 -0.14 -8.95 -16.25
N ILE A 145 1.11 -9.03 -15.79
CA ILE A 145 1.68 -8.16 -14.74
C ILE A 145 2.89 -7.46 -15.34
N ASP A 146 2.77 -6.19 -15.64
CA ASP A 146 3.88 -5.36 -16.10
C ASP A 146 4.55 -4.68 -14.90
N ARG A 147 5.78 -5.13 -14.60
CA ARG A 147 6.55 -4.63 -13.46
C ARG A 147 7.02 -3.19 -13.65
N ASN A 148 7.37 -2.82 -14.86
CA ASN A 148 7.88 -1.48 -15.16
C ASN A 148 6.77 -0.44 -15.18
N ALA A 149 5.67 -0.75 -15.87
CA ALA A 149 4.50 0.11 -15.88
C ALA A 149 3.71 0.06 -14.55
N ARG A 150 4.02 -0.91 -13.65
CA ARG A 150 3.26 -1.19 -12.42
C ARG A 150 1.76 -1.38 -12.69
N THR A 151 1.45 -2.09 -13.77
CA THR A 151 0.07 -2.36 -14.18
C THR A 151 -0.21 -3.87 -14.17
N VAL A 152 -1.46 -4.18 -13.92
CA VAL A 152 -1.99 -5.53 -14.01
C VAL A 152 -3.17 -5.49 -14.97
N SER A 153 -3.27 -6.45 -15.89
CA SER A 153 -4.42 -6.57 -16.75
C SER A 153 -4.95 -8.01 -16.80
N MET A 154 -6.26 -8.09 -16.95
CA MET A 154 -7.01 -9.34 -17.11
C MET A 154 -7.71 -9.34 -18.46
N GLY A 155 -7.26 -10.19 -19.40
CA GLY A 155 -7.82 -10.21 -20.76
C GLY A 155 -7.75 -8.85 -21.46
N GLY A 156 -6.72 -8.05 -21.19
CA GLY A 156 -6.52 -6.70 -21.73
C GLY A 156 -7.20 -5.58 -20.94
N ALA A 157 -8.06 -5.86 -19.96
CA ALA A 157 -8.66 -4.85 -19.08
C ALA A 157 -7.76 -4.61 -17.87
N LEU A 158 -7.47 -3.32 -17.57
CA LEU A 158 -6.65 -2.95 -16.41
C LEU A 158 -7.37 -3.29 -15.09
N ALA A 159 -6.65 -3.96 -14.21
CA ALA A 159 -7.09 -4.24 -12.85
C ALA A 159 -6.73 -3.06 -11.92
N ASP A 160 -7.66 -2.68 -11.04
CA ASP A 160 -7.46 -1.58 -10.11
C ASP A 160 -6.85 -2.10 -8.80
N LEU A 161 -5.53 -1.91 -8.65
CA LEU A 161 -4.76 -2.27 -7.46
C LEU A 161 -4.02 -1.06 -6.91
N THR A 162 -3.94 -0.97 -5.56
CA THR A 162 -3.03 -0.02 -4.91
C THR A 162 -1.57 -0.44 -5.12
N SER A 163 -0.63 0.48 -4.87
CA SER A 163 0.80 0.16 -4.98
C SER A 163 1.20 -1.03 -4.12
N TYR A 164 0.65 -1.13 -2.91
CA TYR A 164 0.94 -2.25 -2.00
C TYR A 164 0.36 -3.58 -2.49
N GLN A 165 -0.88 -3.58 -3.00
CA GLN A 165 -1.51 -4.78 -3.56
C GLN A 165 -0.78 -5.28 -4.81
N PHE A 166 -0.29 -4.35 -5.64
CA PHE A 166 0.56 -4.68 -6.77
C PHE A 166 1.84 -5.41 -6.32
N ASP A 167 2.54 -4.89 -5.31
CA ASP A 167 3.78 -5.48 -4.81
C ASP A 167 3.56 -6.86 -4.18
N LEU A 168 2.45 -7.04 -3.44
CA LEU A 168 2.04 -8.35 -2.92
C LEU A 168 1.80 -9.35 -4.05
N LEU A 169 1.11 -8.94 -5.10
CA LEU A 169 0.84 -9.79 -6.26
C LEU A 169 2.13 -10.18 -6.98
N VAL A 170 3.05 -9.23 -7.20
CA VAL A 170 4.37 -9.49 -7.81
C VAL A 170 5.17 -10.48 -6.97
N ALA A 171 5.27 -10.25 -5.65
CA ALA A 171 6.02 -11.13 -4.74
C ALA A 171 5.51 -12.58 -4.76
N MET A 172 4.20 -12.76 -4.92
CA MET A 172 3.58 -14.09 -5.06
C MET A 172 3.77 -14.69 -6.46
N ALA A 173 3.64 -13.88 -7.50
CA ALA A 173 3.78 -14.32 -8.89
C ALA A 173 5.22 -14.79 -9.20
N GLU A 174 6.25 -14.09 -8.67
CA GLU A 174 7.66 -14.50 -8.75
C GLU A 174 7.91 -15.88 -8.12
N ARG A 175 7.08 -16.26 -7.15
CA ARG A 175 7.15 -17.54 -6.43
C ARG A 175 6.00 -18.47 -6.78
N ALA A 176 5.45 -18.34 -7.99
CA ALA A 176 4.30 -19.11 -8.44
C ALA A 176 4.49 -20.62 -8.21
N GLY A 177 3.45 -21.27 -7.72
CA GLY A 177 3.44 -22.70 -7.37
C GLY A 177 4.07 -23.02 -6.02
N ARG A 178 4.60 -22.04 -5.28
CA ARG A 178 5.08 -22.24 -3.90
C ARG A 178 4.04 -21.74 -2.91
N VAL A 179 3.83 -22.52 -1.86
CA VAL A 179 3.04 -22.06 -0.71
C VAL A 179 3.90 -21.10 0.09
N LEU A 180 3.40 -19.89 0.32
CA LEU A 180 4.04 -18.87 1.13
C LEU A 180 3.23 -18.66 2.40
N THR A 181 3.89 -18.59 3.54
CA THR A 181 3.24 -18.16 4.78
C THR A 181 2.89 -16.67 4.72
N ARG A 182 1.98 -16.23 5.58
CA ARG A 182 1.64 -14.81 5.67
C ARG A 182 2.87 -13.95 5.95
N ASP A 183 3.72 -14.41 6.87
CA ASP A 183 4.96 -13.73 7.24
C ASP A 183 5.94 -13.67 6.06
N GLN A 184 6.09 -14.75 5.29
CA GLN A 184 6.93 -14.76 4.09
C GLN A 184 6.44 -13.80 3.01
N ILE A 185 5.12 -13.67 2.82
CA ILE A 185 4.55 -12.71 1.87
C ILE A 185 4.80 -11.28 2.37
N MET A 186 4.59 -11.04 3.66
CA MET A 186 4.83 -9.74 4.28
C MET A 186 6.31 -9.35 4.23
N GLU A 187 7.21 -10.29 4.57
CA GLU A 187 8.66 -10.08 4.51
C GLU A 187 9.13 -9.77 3.09
N ALA A 188 8.60 -10.47 2.08
CA ALA A 188 8.94 -10.23 0.68
C ALA A 188 8.60 -8.81 0.21
N VAL A 189 7.59 -8.18 0.82
CA VAL A 189 7.13 -6.86 0.44
C VAL A 189 7.63 -5.77 1.41
N ARG A 190 7.77 -6.03 2.71
CA ARG A 190 8.15 -5.03 3.73
C ARG A 190 9.62 -4.96 4.07
N GLY A 191 10.42 -6.00 3.75
CA GLY A 191 11.80 -6.10 4.25
C GLY A 191 11.86 -6.50 5.73
N ARG A 192 13.07 -6.76 6.26
CA ARG A 192 13.36 -7.54 7.47
C ARG A 192 12.95 -6.97 8.85
N GLU A 193 12.27 -5.84 8.98
CA GLU A 193 12.18 -5.13 10.28
C GLU A 193 10.78 -4.72 10.74
N LEU A 194 9.74 -5.56 10.68
CA LEU A 194 8.48 -5.22 11.37
C LEU A 194 7.79 -6.44 11.96
N GLU A 195 7.42 -6.30 13.23
CA GLU A 195 6.89 -7.32 14.12
C GLU A 195 5.70 -8.11 13.58
N ALA A 196 5.69 -9.40 13.96
CA ALA A 196 4.60 -10.35 13.77
C ALA A 196 3.28 -9.85 14.38
N PHE A 197 2.19 -10.10 13.70
CA PHE A 197 0.75 -9.94 13.98
C PHE A 197 0.00 -8.99 13.06
N ASP A 198 0.26 -9.04 11.78
CA ASP A 198 -0.55 -8.28 10.84
C ASP A 198 -1.50 -9.18 10.03
N ARG A 199 -2.78 -9.25 10.45
CA ARG A 199 -3.83 -9.90 9.66
C ARG A 199 -4.23 -9.11 8.41
N SER A 200 -3.59 -7.98 8.15
CA SER A 200 -3.82 -7.14 6.98
C SER A 200 -3.64 -7.86 5.66
N ILE A 201 -2.76 -8.87 5.63
CA ILE A 201 -2.51 -9.67 4.44
C ILE A 201 -3.79 -10.32 3.88
N ASP A 202 -4.67 -10.82 4.76
CA ASP A 202 -5.89 -11.50 4.34
C ASP A 202 -6.86 -10.53 3.65
N VAL A 203 -6.91 -9.29 4.12
CA VAL A 203 -7.70 -8.20 3.52
C VAL A 203 -7.16 -7.86 2.14
N HIS A 204 -5.85 -7.66 2.03
CA HIS A 204 -5.22 -7.39 0.74
C HIS A 204 -5.38 -8.55 -0.25
N MET A 205 -5.28 -9.81 0.21
CA MET A 205 -5.56 -10.97 -0.64
C MET A 205 -7.00 -10.98 -1.15
N GLY A 206 -7.96 -10.60 -0.31
CA GLY A 206 -9.36 -10.41 -0.72
C GLY A 206 -9.52 -9.36 -1.83
N ARG A 207 -8.85 -8.22 -1.69
CA ARG A 207 -8.88 -7.13 -2.68
C ARG A 207 -8.19 -7.51 -3.99
N ILE A 208 -7.02 -8.14 -3.91
CA ILE A 208 -6.31 -8.61 -5.10
C ILE A 208 -7.18 -9.63 -5.85
N ARG A 209 -7.80 -10.57 -5.15
CA ARG A 209 -8.74 -11.52 -5.77
C ARG A 209 -9.90 -10.82 -6.46
N ALA A 210 -10.51 -9.82 -5.82
CA ALA A 210 -11.61 -9.07 -6.43
C ALA A 210 -11.18 -8.38 -7.74
N ALA A 211 -9.92 -8.03 -7.89
CA ALA A 211 -9.38 -7.36 -9.08
C ALA A 211 -8.92 -8.32 -10.19
N ILE A 212 -8.45 -9.56 -9.84
CA ILE A 212 -7.82 -10.45 -10.82
C ILE A 212 -8.51 -11.81 -11.00
N GLU A 213 -9.50 -12.16 -10.19
CA GLU A 213 -10.27 -13.39 -10.33
C GLU A 213 -11.59 -13.15 -11.06
N VAL A 214 -12.06 -14.12 -11.80
CA VAL A 214 -13.41 -14.11 -12.38
C VAL A 214 -14.46 -14.23 -11.27
N ASP A 215 -14.17 -15.07 -10.27
CA ASP A 215 -14.97 -15.23 -9.05
C ASP A 215 -14.07 -15.22 -7.82
N ALA A 216 -14.05 -14.10 -7.09
CA ALA A 216 -13.23 -13.94 -5.91
C ALA A 216 -13.57 -14.91 -4.76
N LYS A 217 -14.80 -15.47 -4.74
CA LYS A 217 -15.23 -16.47 -3.75
C LYS A 217 -14.68 -17.86 -4.08
N ASN A 218 -14.49 -18.16 -5.36
CA ASN A 218 -13.91 -19.40 -5.87
C ASN A 218 -12.62 -19.13 -6.65
N PRO A 219 -11.57 -18.62 -5.98
CA PRO A 219 -10.35 -18.16 -6.64
C PRO A 219 -9.59 -19.33 -7.30
N LYS A 220 -9.04 -19.08 -8.48
CA LYS A 220 -8.19 -20.03 -9.20
C LYS A 220 -6.71 -19.59 -9.26
N ARG A 221 -6.45 -18.30 -9.10
CA ARG A 221 -5.11 -17.71 -9.17
C ARG A 221 -4.41 -17.64 -7.84
N ILE A 222 -5.10 -17.08 -6.83
CA ILE A 222 -4.56 -17.00 -5.46
C ILE A 222 -5.36 -17.95 -4.57
N LEU A 223 -4.78 -19.10 -4.24
CA LEU A 223 -5.42 -20.15 -3.45
C LEU A 223 -5.03 -19.99 -1.97
N THR A 224 -5.99 -20.24 -1.07
CA THR A 224 -5.72 -20.27 0.38
C THR A 224 -5.30 -21.68 0.79
N VAL A 225 -4.15 -21.80 1.43
CA VAL A 225 -3.72 -23.01 2.12
C VAL A 225 -4.03 -22.86 3.61
N ARG A 226 -5.12 -23.51 4.05
CA ARG A 226 -5.64 -23.35 5.42
C ARG A 226 -4.55 -23.64 6.46
N GLY A 227 -4.45 -22.78 7.47
CA GLY A 227 -3.46 -22.89 8.54
C GLY A 227 -2.02 -22.51 8.15
N VAL A 228 -1.72 -22.28 6.85
CA VAL A 228 -0.38 -21.96 6.35
C VAL A 228 -0.30 -20.55 5.74
N GLY A 229 -1.02 -20.30 4.66
CA GLY A 229 -0.92 -19.03 3.92
C GLY A 229 -1.56 -19.11 2.55
N TYR A 230 -0.83 -18.70 1.52
CA TYR A 230 -1.34 -18.59 0.16
C TYR A 230 -0.38 -19.18 -0.88
N VAL A 231 -0.92 -19.56 -2.01
CA VAL A 231 -0.16 -19.96 -3.20
C VAL A 231 -0.72 -19.28 -4.44
N PHE A 232 0.16 -18.71 -5.25
CA PHE A 232 -0.19 -18.24 -6.57
C PHE A 232 -0.05 -19.40 -7.56
N ALA A 233 -1.13 -19.76 -8.25
CA ALA A 233 -1.15 -20.91 -9.15
C ALA A 233 -0.28 -20.66 -10.39
N LYS A 234 0.50 -21.66 -10.81
CA LYS A 234 1.29 -21.59 -12.06
C LYS A 234 0.42 -21.69 -13.32
N GLN A 235 -0.57 -22.59 -13.27
CA GLN A 235 -1.55 -22.78 -14.35
C GLN A 235 -2.87 -22.17 -13.86
N GLN A 236 -3.41 -21.25 -14.63
CA GLN A 236 -4.54 -20.42 -14.21
C GLN A 236 -5.75 -20.49 -15.15
N ASP A 237 -5.61 -21.09 -16.31
CA ASP A 237 -6.66 -21.27 -17.34
C ASP A 237 -6.67 -22.72 -17.86
#